data_155e963796e84f1a8fef2d54988d1632
#
_entry.id   155e963796e84f1a8fef2d54988d1632
#
_cell.length_a   1.000
_cell.length_b   1.000
_cell.length_c   1.000
_cell.angle_alpha   90.00
_cell.angle_beta   90.00
_cell.angle_gamma   90.00
#
_symmetry.space_group_name_H-M   'P 1'
#
loop_
_entity.id
_entity.type
_entity.pdbx_description
1 polymer ?
#
loop_
_entity_poly.entity_id
_entity_poly.type
_entity_poly.pdbx_seq_one_letter_code
_entity_poly.pdbx_strand_id
1 'polypeptide(L)'
;MVATKKPEETLHFDDALAWERWLKKEHARSTGVWMRIAKKGAEQPSVSHPQALEVALCYGWIDALRRNDGPHHWLQRFTPRSARSIWSKINRDKALALVAAGRMRAAGQKEIDRAKADGRWDAAYDGGRVATVPPDLQAAFDADLKAKAFFATLDSTNRYAVLFRLQTAKKPETRERRLRKFVEMLGRGEKLHPD
;
A
#
# COMPACT_ATOMS: atom_id res chain seq x y z
N MET A 1 -18.62 17.51 22.06
CA MET A 1 -17.43 16.89 22.68
C MET A 1 -16.67 16.14 21.59
N VAL A 2 -15.49 16.61 21.22
CA VAL A 2 -14.61 15.89 20.27
C VAL A 2 -13.98 14.76 21.08
N ALA A 3 -14.35 13.51 20.77
CA ALA A 3 -13.73 12.34 21.39
C ALA A 3 -12.24 12.37 21.05
N THR A 4 -11.40 12.63 22.03
CA THR A 4 -9.93 12.53 21.91
C THR A 4 -9.60 11.08 21.58
N LYS A 5 -9.21 10.84 20.33
CA LYS A 5 -8.77 9.53 19.85
C LYS A 5 -7.57 9.12 20.70
N LYS A 6 -7.71 8.03 21.48
CA LYS A 6 -6.60 7.48 22.26
C LYS A 6 -5.39 7.32 21.32
N PRO A 7 -4.19 7.78 21.70
CA PRO A 7 -3.01 7.62 20.85
C PRO A 7 -2.82 6.14 20.53
N GLU A 8 -2.57 5.83 19.25
CA GLU A 8 -2.33 4.45 18.83
C GLU A 8 -1.04 3.95 19.47
N GLU A 9 -1.11 2.77 20.04
CA GLU A 9 0.00 2.13 20.75
C GLU A 9 1.12 1.74 19.78
N THR A 10 2.37 1.89 20.23
CA THR A 10 3.53 1.35 19.53
C THR A 10 3.95 0.05 20.21
N LEU A 11 3.94 -1.04 19.47
CA LEU A 11 4.26 -2.37 19.96
C LEU A 11 5.49 -2.93 19.25
N HIS A 12 6.22 -3.78 19.96
CA HIS A 12 7.27 -4.62 19.42
C HIS A 12 6.83 -6.09 19.47
N PHE A 13 7.14 -6.84 18.42
CA PHE A 13 6.89 -8.27 18.35
C PHE A 13 8.16 -8.98 17.89
N ASP A 14 8.62 -9.92 18.68
CA ASP A 14 9.87 -10.65 18.43
C ASP A 14 9.76 -11.50 17.14
N ASP A 15 8.59 -12.06 16.87
CA ASP A 15 8.34 -12.94 15.74
C ASP A 15 6.88 -12.83 15.20
N ALA A 16 6.62 -13.57 14.12
CA ALA A 16 5.31 -13.64 13.50
C ALA A 16 4.24 -14.27 14.39
N LEU A 17 4.61 -15.20 15.28
CA LEU A 17 3.68 -15.86 16.20
C LEU A 17 3.22 -14.91 17.30
N ALA A 18 4.12 -14.06 17.83
CA ALA A 18 3.76 -13.03 18.78
C ALA A 18 2.76 -12.03 18.18
N TRP A 19 3.01 -11.60 16.93
CA TRP A 19 2.10 -10.75 16.17
C TRP A 19 0.76 -11.44 15.90
N GLU A 20 0.75 -12.71 15.50
CA GLU A 20 -0.48 -13.47 15.28
C GLU A 20 -1.29 -13.61 16.56
N ARG A 21 -0.66 -13.91 17.71
CA ARG A 21 -1.33 -13.97 19.02
C ARG A 21 -2.03 -12.66 19.38
N TRP A 22 -1.39 -11.53 19.08
CA TRP A 22 -2.00 -10.20 19.30
C TRP A 22 -3.19 -9.99 18.37
N LEU A 23 -3.05 -10.23 17.07
CA LEU A 23 -4.15 -10.08 16.11
C LEU A 23 -5.32 -10.99 16.43
N LYS A 24 -5.08 -12.21 16.88
CA LYS A 24 -6.15 -13.12 17.30
C LYS A 24 -7.06 -12.52 18.37
N LYS A 25 -6.51 -11.69 19.26
CA LYS A 25 -7.25 -11.04 20.35
C LYS A 25 -7.82 -9.67 19.93
N GLU A 26 -7.07 -8.91 19.16
CA GLU A 26 -7.30 -7.48 19.01
C GLU A 26 -7.78 -7.06 17.61
N HIS A 27 -7.71 -7.91 16.58
CA HIS A 27 -8.02 -7.52 15.20
C HIS A 27 -9.41 -6.91 15.00
N ALA A 28 -10.41 -7.32 15.80
CA ALA A 28 -11.78 -6.83 15.70
C ALA A 28 -12.05 -5.58 16.57
N ARG A 29 -11.15 -5.25 17.50
CA ARG A 29 -11.32 -4.16 18.46
C ARG A 29 -10.41 -2.98 18.19
N SER A 30 -9.19 -3.25 17.76
CA SER A 30 -8.20 -2.21 17.49
C SER A 30 -8.44 -1.51 16.14
N THR A 31 -8.26 -0.21 16.12
CA THR A 31 -8.33 0.62 14.90
C THR A 31 -6.99 0.74 14.17
N GLY A 32 -5.93 0.23 14.77
CA GLY A 32 -4.58 0.22 14.23
C GLY A 32 -3.52 0.16 15.32
N VAL A 33 -2.32 -0.19 14.92
CA VAL A 33 -1.14 -0.27 15.79
C VAL A 33 0.09 0.15 15.01
N TRP A 34 1.01 0.83 15.68
CA TRP A 34 2.36 1.04 15.20
C TRP A 34 3.25 -0.12 15.63
N MET A 35 3.84 -0.80 14.68
CA MET A 35 4.77 -1.90 14.91
C MET A 35 6.20 -1.40 14.74
N ARG A 36 7.03 -1.60 15.75
CA ARG A 36 8.46 -1.32 15.69
C ARG A 36 9.17 -2.47 15.00
N ILE A 37 9.83 -2.19 13.88
CA ILE A 37 10.52 -3.20 13.07
C ILE A 37 12.02 -2.91 13.06
N ALA A 38 12.82 -3.93 13.36
CA ALA A 38 14.26 -3.87 13.36
C ALA A 38 14.83 -3.73 11.93
N LYS A 39 15.82 -2.85 11.77
CA LYS A 39 16.67 -2.77 10.57
C LYS A 39 17.77 -3.84 10.66
N LYS A 40 18.44 -4.09 9.55
CA LYS A 40 19.62 -4.97 9.53
C LYS A 40 20.68 -4.44 10.49
N GLY A 41 21.17 -5.31 11.38
CA GLY A 41 22.18 -4.95 12.40
C GLY A 41 21.62 -4.38 13.70
N ALA A 42 20.31 -4.37 13.91
CA ALA A 42 19.73 -4.06 15.21
C ALA A 42 20.06 -5.17 16.24
N GLU A 43 20.38 -4.79 17.46
CA GLU A 43 20.66 -5.75 18.54
C GLU A 43 19.45 -6.60 18.91
N GLN A 44 18.27 -5.97 18.95
CA GLN A 44 17.02 -6.66 19.22
C GLN A 44 16.29 -6.99 17.91
N PRO A 45 16.16 -8.28 17.56
CA PRO A 45 15.41 -8.69 16.39
C PRO A 45 13.92 -8.42 16.57
N SER A 46 13.20 -8.37 15.45
CA SER A 46 11.75 -8.29 15.43
C SER A 46 11.18 -9.13 14.30
N VAL A 47 9.85 -9.32 14.29
CA VAL A 47 9.15 -9.80 13.12
C VAL A 47 9.53 -8.94 11.91
N SER A 48 9.87 -9.54 10.78
CA SER A 48 10.14 -8.81 9.55
C SER A 48 8.85 -8.26 8.92
N HIS A 49 8.96 -7.14 8.18
CA HIS A 49 7.79 -6.58 7.49
C HIS A 49 7.06 -7.58 6.58
N PRO A 50 7.74 -8.41 5.75
CA PRO A 50 7.05 -9.42 4.94
C PRO A 50 6.24 -10.42 5.77
N GLN A 51 6.80 -10.93 6.85
CA GLN A 51 6.10 -11.84 7.77
C GLN A 51 4.91 -11.16 8.46
N ALA A 52 5.11 -9.93 8.95
CA ALA A 52 4.06 -9.16 9.59
C ALA A 52 2.90 -8.88 8.62
N LEU A 53 3.20 -8.57 7.36
CA LEU A 53 2.18 -8.34 6.33
C LEU A 53 1.38 -9.61 6.02
N GLU A 54 2.02 -10.78 5.90
CA GLU A 54 1.32 -12.04 5.69
C GLU A 54 0.33 -12.34 6.81
N VAL A 55 0.77 -12.22 8.05
CA VAL A 55 -0.10 -12.42 9.22
C VAL A 55 -1.24 -11.39 9.23
N ALA A 56 -0.94 -10.11 8.95
CA ALA A 56 -1.96 -9.05 8.86
C ALA A 56 -3.04 -9.38 7.82
N LEU A 57 -2.64 -9.82 6.63
CA LEU A 57 -3.58 -10.23 5.56
C LEU A 57 -4.51 -11.35 6.01
N CYS A 58 -4.01 -12.32 6.77
CA CYS A 58 -4.84 -13.42 7.31
C CYS A 58 -5.99 -12.90 8.21
N TYR A 59 -5.80 -11.79 8.88
CA TYR A 59 -6.79 -11.18 9.78
C TYR A 59 -7.53 -9.98 9.16
N GLY A 60 -7.42 -9.76 7.85
CA GLY A 60 -8.08 -8.65 7.14
C GLY A 60 -7.45 -7.28 7.42
N TRP A 61 -6.19 -7.25 7.83
CA TRP A 61 -5.41 -6.05 8.07
C TRP A 61 -4.45 -5.77 6.92
N ILE A 62 -3.91 -4.55 6.88
CA ILE A 62 -2.97 -4.09 5.87
C ILE A 62 -1.95 -3.13 6.49
N ASP A 63 -0.75 -3.11 5.94
CA ASP A 63 0.23 -2.06 6.18
C ASP A 63 -0.23 -0.71 5.61
N ALA A 64 0.08 0.36 6.32
CA ALA A 64 -0.30 1.72 5.96
C ALA A 64 0.92 2.66 5.97
N LEU A 65 1.05 3.49 7.00
CA LEU A 65 2.10 4.49 7.09
C LEU A 65 3.41 3.88 7.61
N ARG A 66 4.52 4.46 7.15
CA ARG A 66 5.85 4.16 7.63
C ARG A 66 6.49 5.42 8.20
N ARG A 67 7.23 5.28 9.32
CA ARG A 67 8.01 6.36 9.94
C ARG A 67 9.40 5.86 10.32
N ASN A 68 10.38 6.74 10.29
CA ASN A 68 11.71 6.43 10.83
C ASN A 68 11.63 6.38 12.37
N ASP A 69 12.39 5.47 12.99
CA ASP A 69 12.50 5.34 14.44
C ASP A 69 13.99 5.10 14.81
N GLY A 70 14.79 6.09 14.46
CA GLY A 70 16.23 6.09 14.73
C GLY A 70 17.06 5.21 13.81
N PRO A 71 18.33 4.93 14.17
CA PRO A 71 19.27 4.23 13.30
C PRO A 71 18.94 2.75 13.12
N HIS A 72 18.38 2.11 14.15
CA HIS A 72 18.21 0.65 14.22
C HIS A 72 16.79 0.16 13.94
N HIS A 73 15.79 1.05 13.94
CA HIS A 73 14.38 0.69 13.80
C HIS A 73 13.63 1.62 12.86
N TRP A 74 12.43 1.20 12.52
CA TRP A 74 11.40 2.00 11.86
C TRP A 74 10.03 1.55 12.32
N LEU A 75 9.03 2.41 12.22
CA LEU A 75 7.66 2.11 12.59
C LEU A 75 6.84 1.82 11.34
N GLN A 76 6.14 0.70 11.35
CA GLN A 76 5.11 0.38 10.37
C GLN A 76 3.74 0.39 11.03
N ARG A 77 2.85 1.20 10.49
CA ARG A 77 1.46 1.17 10.93
C ARG A 77 0.73 0.04 10.23
N PHE A 78 0.03 -0.80 11.01
CA PHE A 78 -0.94 -1.78 10.51
C PHE A 78 -2.35 -1.38 10.93
N THR A 79 -3.34 -1.59 10.05
CA THR A 79 -4.75 -1.22 10.28
C THR A 79 -5.70 -2.25 9.70
N PRO A 80 -6.91 -2.40 10.26
CA PRO A 80 -7.97 -3.13 9.57
C PRO A 80 -8.21 -2.56 8.18
N ARG A 81 -8.49 -3.41 7.20
CA ARG A 81 -8.95 -2.96 5.89
C ARG A 81 -10.33 -2.29 6.02
N SER A 82 -10.49 -1.17 5.38
CA SER A 82 -11.77 -0.46 5.27
C SER A 82 -12.50 -0.86 3.97
N ALA A 83 -13.77 -0.46 3.87
CA ALA A 83 -14.53 -0.60 2.63
C ALA A 83 -13.91 0.16 1.43
N ARG A 84 -12.99 1.10 1.68
CA ARG A 84 -12.29 1.87 0.63
C ARG A 84 -10.88 1.35 0.34
N SER A 85 -10.37 0.41 1.12
CA SER A 85 -9.02 -0.13 0.95
C SER A 85 -8.90 -0.83 -0.41
N ILE A 86 -8.01 -0.32 -1.25
CA ILE A 86 -7.69 -0.93 -2.55
C ILE A 86 -6.71 -2.09 -2.38
N TRP A 87 -6.64 -2.97 -3.37
CA TRP A 87 -5.71 -4.08 -3.39
C TRP A 87 -4.59 -3.84 -4.40
N SER A 88 -3.36 -4.16 -4.03
CA SER A 88 -2.30 -4.35 -5.01
C SER A 88 -2.33 -5.80 -5.51
N LYS A 89 -1.87 -6.05 -6.73
CA LYS A 89 -1.70 -7.41 -7.26
C LYS A 89 -0.81 -8.26 -6.36
N ILE A 90 0.27 -7.68 -5.83
CA ILE A 90 1.18 -8.35 -4.88
C ILE A 90 0.43 -8.83 -3.63
N ASN A 91 -0.40 -8.00 -3.02
CA ASN A 91 -1.14 -8.39 -1.82
C ASN A 91 -2.28 -9.36 -2.15
N ARG A 92 -2.87 -9.25 -3.33
CA ARG A 92 -3.85 -10.21 -3.85
C ARG A 92 -3.22 -11.58 -4.01
N ASP A 93 -2.07 -11.67 -4.64
CA ASP A 93 -1.37 -12.93 -4.89
C ASP A 93 -0.88 -13.56 -3.57
N LYS A 94 -0.38 -12.75 -2.63
CA LYS A 94 -0.08 -13.21 -1.27
C LYS A 94 -1.32 -13.76 -0.55
N ALA A 95 -2.46 -13.08 -0.63
CA ALA A 95 -3.70 -13.53 -0.01
C ALA A 95 -4.18 -14.86 -0.61
N LEU A 96 -4.09 -15.04 -1.93
CA LEU A 96 -4.40 -16.31 -2.59
C LEU A 96 -3.48 -17.45 -2.13
N ALA A 97 -2.17 -17.20 -2.02
CA ALA A 97 -1.23 -18.18 -1.50
C ALA A 97 -1.52 -18.56 -0.04
N LEU A 98 -1.92 -17.58 0.79
CA LEU A 98 -2.32 -17.83 2.19
C LEU A 98 -3.61 -18.63 2.30
N VAL A 99 -4.58 -18.43 1.39
CA VAL A 99 -5.79 -19.25 1.29
C VAL A 99 -5.42 -20.68 0.90
N ALA A 100 -4.63 -20.86 -0.15
CA ALA A 100 -4.19 -22.18 -0.62
C ALA A 100 -3.40 -22.95 0.45
N ALA A 101 -2.62 -22.24 1.28
CA ALA A 101 -1.88 -22.82 2.41
C ALA A 101 -2.75 -23.08 3.68
N GLY A 102 -4.06 -22.84 3.65
CA GLY A 102 -4.96 -22.99 4.80
C GLY A 102 -4.68 -22.03 5.97
N ARG A 103 -3.90 -20.98 5.76
CA ARG A 103 -3.51 -19.99 6.78
C ARG A 103 -4.52 -18.86 6.93
N MET A 104 -5.34 -18.61 5.91
CA MET A 104 -6.32 -17.52 5.92
C MET A 104 -7.34 -17.70 7.04
N ARG A 105 -7.66 -16.63 7.75
CA ARG A 105 -8.66 -16.58 8.80
C ARG A 105 -9.98 -16.01 8.26
N ALA A 106 -11.09 -16.26 8.94
CA ALA A 106 -12.41 -15.79 8.54
C ALA A 106 -12.46 -14.25 8.30
N ALA A 107 -11.75 -13.47 9.14
CA ALA A 107 -11.68 -12.03 8.99
C ALA A 107 -10.94 -11.61 7.69
N GLY A 108 -9.86 -12.29 7.32
CA GLY A 108 -9.14 -12.04 6.07
C GLY A 108 -9.96 -12.47 4.84
N GLN A 109 -10.60 -13.63 4.92
CA GLN A 109 -11.48 -14.14 3.86
C GLN A 109 -12.64 -13.16 3.60
N LYS A 110 -13.28 -12.64 4.64
CA LYS A 110 -14.33 -11.61 4.53
C LYS A 110 -13.87 -10.38 3.73
N GLU A 111 -12.64 -9.92 3.91
CA GLU A 111 -12.11 -8.78 3.16
C GLU A 111 -11.84 -9.11 1.67
N ILE A 112 -11.42 -10.34 1.39
CA ILE A 112 -11.29 -10.86 0.01
C ILE A 112 -12.66 -10.89 -0.66
N ASP A 113 -13.65 -11.49 -0.01
CA ASP A 113 -15.00 -11.66 -0.56
C ASP A 113 -15.67 -10.30 -0.80
N ARG A 114 -15.52 -9.38 0.15
CA ARG A 114 -16.00 -8.00 -0.01
C ARG A 114 -15.34 -7.31 -1.21
N ALA A 115 -14.04 -7.48 -1.38
CA ALA A 115 -13.32 -6.86 -2.50
C ALA A 115 -13.69 -7.47 -3.85
N LYS A 116 -14.00 -8.77 -3.88
CA LYS A 116 -14.53 -9.44 -5.08
C LYS A 116 -15.93 -8.94 -5.43
N ALA A 117 -16.80 -8.84 -4.42
CA ALA A 117 -18.18 -8.41 -4.60
C ALA A 117 -18.30 -6.97 -5.15
N ASP A 118 -17.37 -6.07 -4.80
CA ASP A 118 -17.40 -4.67 -5.22
C ASP A 118 -16.38 -4.31 -6.32
N GLY A 119 -15.75 -5.31 -6.94
CA GLY A 119 -14.82 -5.16 -8.07
C GLY A 119 -13.42 -4.66 -7.71
N ARG A 120 -13.12 -4.34 -6.43
CA ARG A 120 -11.78 -3.88 -6.02
C ARG A 120 -10.70 -4.96 -6.15
N TRP A 121 -11.11 -6.21 -6.14
CA TRP A 121 -10.20 -7.34 -6.34
C TRP A 121 -9.65 -7.39 -7.75
N ASP A 122 -10.52 -7.23 -8.76
CA ASP A 122 -10.14 -7.26 -10.17
C ASP A 122 -9.42 -5.97 -10.59
N ALA A 123 -9.80 -4.86 -9.97
CA ALA A 123 -9.13 -3.56 -10.12
C ALA A 123 -7.83 -3.43 -9.32
N ALA A 124 -7.20 -4.54 -8.92
CA ALA A 124 -5.95 -4.52 -8.18
C ALA A 124 -4.82 -3.87 -8.99
N TYR A 125 -4.12 -2.91 -8.38
CA TYR A 125 -3.08 -2.11 -9.04
C TYR A 125 -1.71 -2.81 -9.05
N ASP A 126 -0.89 -2.46 -10.05
CA ASP A 126 0.49 -2.92 -10.17
C ASP A 126 1.41 -2.22 -9.17
N GLY A 127 2.34 -2.98 -8.60
CA GLY A 127 3.42 -2.41 -7.79
C GLY A 127 4.45 -1.67 -8.66
N GLY A 128 5.22 -0.75 -8.05
CA GLY A 128 6.13 0.14 -8.77
C GLY A 128 7.18 -0.54 -9.65
N ARG A 129 7.56 -1.78 -9.35
CA ARG A 129 8.55 -2.54 -10.14
C ARG A 129 8.01 -3.07 -11.47
N VAL A 130 6.69 -3.24 -11.58
CA VAL A 130 6.04 -3.85 -12.75
C VAL A 130 5.04 -2.91 -13.42
N ALA A 131 4.78 -1.75 -12.84
CA ALA A 131 3.88 -0.76 -13.41
C ALA A 131 4.45 -0.21 -14.72
N THR A 132 3.67 -0.31 -15.79
CA THR A 132 4.01 0.18 -17.12
C THR A 132 3.26 1.47 -17.44
N VAL A 133 3.76 2.22 -18.41
CA VAL A 133 3.06 3.40 -18.96
C VAL A 133 1.80 2.90 -19.69
N PRO A 134 0.59 3.32 -19.26
CA PRO A 134 -0.64 2.88 -19.92
C PRO A 134 -0.81 3.57 -21.29
N PRO A 135 -1.60 2.96 -22.21
CA PRO A 135 -1.73 3.46 -23.60
C PRO A 135 -2.20 4.92 -23.70
N ASP A 136 -3.11 5.37 -22.87
CA ASP A 136 -3.60 6.75 -22.85
C ASP A 136 -2.52 7.76 -22.42
N LEU A 137 -1.68 7.40 -21.46
CA LEU A 137 -0.53 8.22 -21.06
C LEU A 137 0.55 8.21 -22.16
N GLN A 138 0.77 7.06 -22.80
CA GLN A 138 1.71 6.97 -23.93
C GLN A 138 1.26 7.87 -25.09
N ALA A 139 -0.01 7.82 -25.46
CA ALA A 139 -0.57 8.68 -26.51
C ALA A 139 -0.42 10.18 -26.16
N ALA A 140 -0.65 10.55 -24.90
CA ALA A 140 -0.47 11.92 -24.44
C ALA A 140 1.01 12.34 -24.47
N PHE A 141 1.95 11.45 -24.17
CA PHE A 141 3.39 11.70 -24.30
C PHE A 141 3.83 11.84 -25.77
N ASP A 142 3.22 11.11 -26.67
CA ASP A 142 3.54 11.22 -28.09
C ASP A 142 3.07 12.57 -28.68
N ALA A 143 2.04 13.17 -28.06
CA ALA A 143 1.58 14.52 -28.38
C ALA A 143 2.37 15.63 -27.64
N ASP A 144 3.02 15.34 -26.52
CA ASP A 144 3.85 16.30 -25.75
C ASP A 144 5.23 15.69 -25.45
N LEU A 145 6.16 15.91 -26.38
CA LEU A 145 7.54 15.38 -26.28
C LEU A 145 8.33 15.96 -25.08
N LYS A 146 7.99 17.17 -24.61
CA LYS A 146 8.62 17.75 -23.40
C LYS A 146 8.22 16.98 -22.15
N ALA A 147 6.92 16.72 -21.99
CA ALA A 147 6.41 15.91 -20.89
C ALA A 147 7.00 14.49 -20.92
N LYS A 148 7.09 13.87 -22.10
CA LYS A 148 7.70 12.55 -22.29
C LYS A 148 9.16 12.51 -21.86
N ALA A 149 9.94 13.47 -22.34
CA ALA A 149 11.36 13.58 -22.01
C ALA A 149 11.58 13.77 -20.51
N PHE A 150 10.82 14.67 -19.88
CA PHE A 150 10.94 14.91 -18.44
C PHE A 150 10.48 13.69 -17.61
N PHE A 151 9.40 12.99 -18.01
CA PHE A 151 8.98 11.76 -17.34
C PHE A 151 10.07 10.69 -17.36
N ALA A 152 10.86 10.60 -18.42
CA ALA A 152 11.98 9.65 -18.53
C ALA A 152 13.11 9.94 -17.51
N THR A 153 13.28 11.20 -17.07
CA THR A 153 14.28 11.60 -16.08
C THR A 153 13.82 11.38 -14.62
N LEU A 154 12.55 11.10 -14.40
CA LEU A 154 12.03 10.94 -13.05
C LEU A 154 12.63 9.72 -12.35
N ASP A 155 12.87 9.87 -11.05
CA ASP A 155 13.15 8.74 -10.16
C ASP A 155 11.97 7.74 -10.08
N SER A 156 12.24 6.57 -9.53
CA SER A 156 11.23 5.50 -9.39
C SER A 156 10.02 5.93 -8.56
N THR A 157 10.20 6.79 -7.55
CA THR A 157 9.14 7.26 -6.65
C THR A 157 8.18 8.18 -7.39
N ASN A 158 8.69 9.20 -8.07
CA ASN A 158 7.89 10.14 -8.84
C ASN A 158 7.23 9.49 -10.04
N ARG A 159 7.98 8.63 -10.77
CA ARG A 159 7.45 7.85 -11.87
C ARG A 159 6.26 6.98 -11.42
N TYR A 160 6.44 6.22 -10.36
CA TYR A 160 5.37 5.38 -9.83
C TYR A 160 4.20 6.21 -9.28
N ALA A 161 4.45 7.35 -8.67
CA ALA A 161 3.39 8.22 -8.17
C ALA A 161 2.41 8.69 -9.26
N VAL A 162 2.90 8.96 -10.48
CA VAL A 162 2.05 9.26 -11.64
C VAL A 162 1.26 8.02 -12.06
N LEU A 163 1.94 6.89 -12.27
CA LEU A 163 1.32 5.64 -12.72
C LEU A 163 0.26 5.14 -11.72
N PHE A 164 0.57 5.14 -10.44
CA PHE A 164 -0.35 4.73 -9.37
C PHE A 164 -1.63 5.57 -9.35
N ARG A 165 -1.51 6.89 -9.47
CA ARG A 165 -2.68 7.78 -9.46
C ARG A 165 -3.58 7.58 -10.69
N LEU A 166 -2.99 7.21 -11.84
CA LEU A 166 -3.77 6.86 -13.03
C LEU A 166 -4.44 5.48 -12.87
N GLN A 167 -3.71 4.45 -12.43
CA GLN A 167 -4.26 3.11 -12.21
C GLN A 167 -5.42 3.09 -11.21
N THR A 168 -5.33 3.91 -10.16
CA THR A 168 -6.32 3.95 -9.07
C THR A 168 -7.47 4.93 -9.28
N ALA A 169 -7.56 5.55 -10.44
CA ALA A 169 -8.70 6.40 -10.82
C ALA A 169 -9.92 5.51 -11.12
N LYS A 170 -10.95 5.59 -10.25
CA LYS A 170 -12.15 4.76 -10.38
C LYS A 170 -13.11 5.23 -11.47
N LYS A 171 -13.14 6.54 -11.77
CA LYS A 171 -14.05 7.14 -12.75
C LYS A 171 -13.24 7.60 -13.98
N PRO A 172 -13.76 7.38 -15.21
CA PRO A 172 -13.08 7.83 -16.42
C PRO A 172 -12.75 9.32 -16.41
N GLU A 173 -13.67 10.17 -15.95
CA GLU A 173 -13.48 11.62 -15.89
C GLU A 173 -12.36 12.01 -14.89
N THR A 174 -12.23 11.25 -13.81
CA THR A 174 -11.14 11.44 -12.83
C THR A 174 -9.81 11.05 -13.44
N ARG A 175 -9.78 9.95 -14.21
CA ARG A 175 -8.58 9.47 -14.88
C ARG A 175 -8.12 10.50 -15.94
N GLU A 176 -9.03 10.95 -16.79
CA GLU A 176 -8.75 11.95 -17.82
C GLU A 176 -8.22 13.27 -17.23
N ARG A 177 -8.89 13.79 -16.19
CA ARG A 177 -8.44 15.00 -15.49
C ARG A 177 -7.04 14.84 -14.90
N ARG A 178 -6.74 13.66 -14.29
CA ARG A 178 -5.40 13.37 -13.76
C ARG A 178 -4.37 13.27 -14.88
N LEU A 179 -4.69 12.59 -15.96
CA LEU A 179 -3.83 12.44 -17.12
C LEU A 179 -3.41 13.81 -17.65
N ARG A 180 -4.36 14.69 -17.96
CA ARG A 180 -4.15 16.05 -18.44
C ARG A 180 -3.26 16.83 -17.47
N LYS A 181 -3.62 16.84 -16.17
CA LYS A 181 -2.84 17.53 -15.13
C LYS A 181 -1.40 17.03 -15.06
N PHE A 182 -1.16 15.73 -15.17
CA PHE A 182 0.21 15.20 -15.10
C PHE A 182 1.02 15.53 -16.34
N VAL A 183 0.45 15.45 -17.52
CA VAL A 183 1.14 15.84 -18.76
C VAL A 183 1.51 17.32 -18.72
N GLU A 184 0.58 18.21 -18.35
CA GLU A 184 0.86 19.65 -18.19
C GLU A 184 1.97 19.92 -17.15
N MET A 185 1.92 19.27 -16.00
CA MET A 185 2.91 19.38 -14.93
C MET A 185 4.31 18.94 -15.42
N LEU A 186 4.36 17.77 -16.07
CA LEU A 186 5.61 17.22 -16.61
C LEU A 186 6.17 18.08 -17.75
N GLY A 187 5.30 18.63 -18.60
CA GLY A 187 5.69 19.57 -19.67
C GLY A 187 6.33 20.87 -19.15
N ARG A 188 6.02 21.25 -17.89
CA ARG A 188 6.69 22.37 -17.19
C ARG A 188 7.94 21.94 -16.41
N GLY A 189 8.35 20.68 -16.47
CA GLY A 189 9.48 20.16 -15.70
C GLY A 189 9.22 20.01 -14.20
N GLU A 190 7.96 19.91 -13.80
CA GLU A 190 7.56 19.75 -12.39
C GLU A 190 7.31 18.28 -12.04
N LYS A 191 7.60 17.87 -10.79
CA LYS A 191 7.37 16.53 -10.25
C LYS A 191 6.41 16.53 -9.06
N LEU A 192 5.78 15.37 -8.78
CA LEU A 192 4.77 15.22 -7.71
C LEU A 192 5.38 15.32 -6.32
N HIS A 193 6.58 14.83 -6.15
CA HIS A 193 7.33 14.88 -4.90
C HIS A 193 8.63 15.64 -5.17
N PRO A 194 8.70 16.95 -4.86
CA PRO A 194 9.95 17.70 -4.91
C PRO A 194 11.01 17.07 -4.00
N ASP A 195 12.29 17.38 -4.26
CA ASP A 195 13.41 16.92 -3.43
C ASP A 195 13.40 17.56 -2.06
#